data_8159cd885befd8198b548cb96829aff9
#
_entry.id   8159cd885befd8198b548cb96829aff9
#
_cell.length_a   1.000
_cell.length_b   1.000
_cell.length_c   1.000
_cell.angle_alpha   90.00
_cell.angle_beta   90.00
_cell.angle_gamma   90.00
#
_symmetry.space_group_name_H-M   'P 1'
#
loop_
_entity.id
_entity.type
_entity.pdbx_description
1 polymer ?
#
loop_
_entity_poly.entity_id
_entity_poly.type
_entity_poly.pdbx_seq_one_letter_code
_entity_poly.pdbx_strand_id
1 'polypeptide(L)'
;MELNKYFRATIILIISILTLSSCSQNKGMYSDEGQVFRKVIPQDMTTLDTAMITDSVSNDIAEQAFEGLFSLDKNDKATLAIAKSMPKKSKDGKTLIFDLKENAKWSNGDDVTANDFVYAWRKVVNPKTGSEYAYIMTDIKNADDINAGKKPVESLGIKAINKHKLEIQLNRPIPYINELLTLSTFYPQDEKISEKYGEKYGTKVEKTVFNGPFKVDKWKHEDKILLSKNNNYWDKKNVKLEKVNYKVLKDKQVGASLYETGSIDDTLITADQVNKYRDSPALKKRITSGNFYIKLNQKKVKEFSNKNLRLAIARSVNKQGYVDAVKNDGSLPSNTLTAKGVAKVEGDKDYASTINSPLEYNPKLAKENWEKAKRELKLKTFTFTMNTEDTPDAKISAEYIKSQVEKIFLG
;
A
#
# COMPACT_ATOMS: atom_id res chain seq x y z
N MET A 1 49.71 20.54 57.42
CA MET A 1 49.72 19.40 56.48
C MET A 1 48.39 18.64 56.42
N GLU A 2 47.39 18.94 57.24
CA GLU A 2 46.09 18.25 57.26
C GLU A 2 45.00 18.88 56.38
N LEU A 3 45.08 20.18 56.09
CA LEU A 3 44.08 20.86 55.27
C LEU A 3 44.01 20.35 53.80
N ASN A 4 45.12 19.82 53.28
CA ASN A 4 45.22 19.29 51.89
C ASN A 4 44.57 17.91 51.70
N LYS A 5 44.37 17.12 52.77
CA LYS A 5 43.70 15.81 52.70
C LYS A 5 42.19 15.92 52.54
N TYR A 6 41.58 16.85 53.29
CA TYR A 6 40.11 17.07 53.17
C TYR A 6 39.73 17.74 51.87
N PHE A 7 40.57 18.64 51.39
CA PHE A 7 40.33 19.30 50.09
C PHE A 7 40.41 18.28 48.91
N ARG A 8 41.36 17.36 48.91
CA ARG A 8 41.46 16.26 47.95
C ARG A 8 40.33 15.24 48.08
N ALA A 9 39.88 14.92 49.29
CA ALA A 9 38.76 14.05 49.53
C ALA A 9 37.42 14.65 49.02
N THR A 10 37.22 15.97 49.21
CA THR A 10 36.05 16.71 48.74
C THR A 10 36.00 16.80 47.24
N ILE A 11 37.16 17.05 46.56
CA ILE A 11 37.23 17.05 45.10
C ILE A 11 36.94 15.66 44.48
N ILE A 12 37.46 14.59 45.11
CA ILE A 12 37.20 13.23 44.62
C ILE A 12 35.72 12.86 44.85
N LEU A 13 35.09 13.28 45.92
CA LEU A 13 33.66 13.06 46.18
C LEU A 13 32.77 13.85 45.16
N ILE A 14 33.13 15.06 44.83
CA ILE A 14 32.41 15.89 43.84
C ILE A 14 32.57 15.31 42.44
N ILE A 15 33.74 14.80 42.07
CA ILE A 15 33.97 14.13 40.79
C ILE A 15 33.21 12.80 40.71
N SER A 16 33.11 12.04 41.82
CA SER A 16 32.31 10.80 41.86
C SER A 16 30.80 11.06 41.76
N ILE A 17 30.31 12.19 42.26
CA ILE A 17 28.88 12.56 42.13
C ILE A 17 28.56 13.04 40.69
N LEU A 18 29.50 13.65 40.03
CA LEU A 18 29.34 14.08 38.60
C LEU A 18 29.38 12.90 37.60
N THR A 19 30.05 11.79 37.94
CA THR A 19 30.08 10.57 37.10
C THR A 19 28.87 9.67 37.30
N LEU A 20 28.14 9.77 38.44
CA LEU A 20 26.90 9.02 38.67
C LEU A 20 25.67 9.66 38.06
N SER A 21 25.74 10.92 37.61
CA SER A 21 24.64 11.60 36.90
C SER A 21 24.60 11.30 35.39
N SER A 22 25.55 10.54 34.85
CA SER A 22 25.66 10.23 33.40
C SER A 22 24.98 8.94 32.97
N CYS A 23 24.35 8.18 33.87
CA CYS A 23 23.71 6.90 33.58
C CYS A 23 22.23 6.90 33.94
N SER A 24 21.46 7.89 33.50
CA SER A 24 20.00 7.78 33.49
C SER A 24 19.38 8.82 32.57
N GLN A 25 19.66 8.71 31.28
CA GLN A 25 18.81 9.34 30.26
C GLN A 25 18.69 8.40 29.06
N ASN A 26 18.19 7.20 29.29
CA ASN A 26 17.26 6.60 28.34
C ASN A 26 15.89 7.26 28.58
N LYS A 27 15.80 8.58 28.52
CA LYS A 27 14.56 9.22 28.13
C LYS A 27 14.38 8.84 26.67
N GLY A 28 13.46 7.93 26.44
CA GLY A 28 12.96 7.64 25.11
C GLY A 28 12.75 8.97 24.40
N MET A 29 13.12 9.02 23.17
CA MET A 29 13.17 10.15 22.26
C MET A 29 11.77 10.67 21.91
N TYR A 30 10.99 11.00 22.94
CA TYR A 30 9.73 11.74 22.82
C TYR A 30 10.05 13.19 23.16
N SER A 31 10.17 14.00 22.11
CA SER A 31 10.21 15.45 22.27
C SER A 31 8.93 15.91 22.98
N ASP A 32 8.99 17.00 23.75
CA ASP A 32 7.83 17.66 24.40
C ASP A 32 6.74 18.14 23.41
N GLU A 33 6.88 17.84 22.10
CA GLU A 33 5.95 18.21 21.02
C GLU A 33 4.72 17.27 20.88
N GLY A 34 4.46 16.38 21.84
CA GLY A 34 3.38 15.40 21.75
C GLY A 34 3.80 14.09 21.07
N GLN A 35 2.83 13.19 20.84
CA GLN A 35 3.09 11.91 20.18
C GLN A 35 3.27 12.08 18.68
N VAL A 36 4.51 12.12 18.22
CA VAL A 36 4.88 12.26 16.80
C VAL A 36 5.41 10.93 16.29
N PHE A 37 4.88 10.44 15.17
CA PHE A 37 5.40 9.27 14.46
C PHE A 37 6.16 9.73 13.21
N ARG A 38 7.41 9.31 13.05
CA ARG A 38 8.30 9.70 11.97
C ARG A 38 8.65 8.48 11.12
N LYS A 39 8.29 8.52 9.84
CA LYS A 39 8.45 7.42 8.91
C LYS A 39 9.14 7.87 7.64
N VAL A 40 9.92 6.99 7.02
CA VAL A 40 10.41 7.21 5.65
C VAL A 40 9.52 6.53 4.64
N ILE A 41 9.41 7.14 3.46
CA ILE A 41 8.73 6.60 2.28
C ILE A 41 9.68 6.61 1.09
N PRO A 42 9.64 5.61 0.18
CA PRO A 42 10.64 5.47 -0.89
C PRO A 42 10.47 6.47 -2.03
N GLN A 43 9.31 7.08 -2.16
CA GLN A 43 8.97 8.05 -3.21
C GLN A 43 7.94 9.04 -2.71
N ASP A 44 7.77 10.15 -3.42
CA ASP A 44 6.72 11.13 -3.14
C ASP A 44 5.33 10.56 -3.46
N MET A 45 4.28 11.08 -2.83
CA MET A 45 2.93 10.79 -3.26
C MET A 45 2.62 11.55 -4.57
N THR A 46 1.71 11.01 -5.37
CA THR A 46 1.35 11.58 -6.67
C THR A 46 0.17 12.54 -6.57
N THR A 47 -0.80 12.23 -5.71
CA THR A 47 -2.04 13.00 -5.58
C THR A 47 -2.74 12.74 -4.24
N LEU A 48 -3.58 13.69 -3.83
CA LEU A 48 -4.57 13.54 -2.75
C LEU A 48 -6.00 13.34 -3.31
N ASP A 49 -6.17 13.28 -4.63
CA ASP A 49 -7.47 12.94 -5.25
C ASP A 49 -7.67 11.43 -5.22
N THR A 50 -8.55 10.96 -4.33
CA THR A 50 -8.83 9.53 -4.13
C THR A 50 -9.34 8.82 -5.39
N ALA A 51 -9.92 9.56 -6.35
CA ALA A 51 -10.32 9.01 -7.65
C ALA A 51 -9.13 8.73 -8.60
N MET A 52 -7.96 9.29 -8.32
CA MET A 52 -6.78 9.27 -9.19
C MET A 52 -5.59 8.52 -8.58
N ILE A 53 -5.69 8.04 -7.36
CA ILE A 53 -4.61 7.30 -6.69
C ILE A 53 -4.41 5.95 -7.37
N THR A 54 -3.16 5.66 -7.76
CA THR A 54 -2.74 4.38 -8.37
C THR A 54 -1.48 3.79 -7.73
N ASP A 55 -0.82 4.55 -6.85
CA ASP A 55 0.41 4.14 -6.18
C ASP A 55 0.21 3.88 -4.68
N SER A 56 1.06 3.02 -4.12
CA SER A 56 0.95 2.58 -2.73
C SER A 56 1.26 3.69 -1.72
N VAL A 57 2.12 4.65 -2.06
CA VAL A 57 2.49 5.75 -1.13
C VAL A 57 1.34 6.73 -0.99
N SER A 58 0.73 7.16 -2.12
CA SER A 58 -0.46 8.01 -2.09
C SER A 58 -1.61 7.32 -1.35
N ASN A 59 -1.77 5.98 -1.54
CA ASN A 59 -2.79 5.22 -0.83
C ASN A 59 -2.54 5.16 0.68
N ASP A 60 -1.30 4.89 1.13
CA ASP A 60 -0.90 4.87 2.56
C ASP A 60 -1.25 6.21 3.25
N ILE A 61 -0.99 7.33 2.57
CA ILE A 61 -1.32 8.67 3.08
C ILE A 61 -2.84 8.93 3.03
N ALA A 62 -3.51 8.49 1.96
CA ALA A 62 -4.96 8.63 1.85
C ALA A 62 -5.69 7.87 2.96
N GLU A 63 -5.26 6.68 3.33
CA GLU A 63 -5.81 5.90 4.45
C GLU A 63 -5.65 6.58 5.81
N GLN A 64 -4.66 7.49 5.96
CA GLN A 64 -4.53 8.30 7.17
C GLN A 64 -5.38 9.58 7.13
N ALA A 65 -5.58 10.13 5.93
CA ALA A 65 -6.20 11.45 5.78
C ALA A 65 -7.68 11.38 5.40
N PHE A 66 -8.14 10.26 4.86
CA PHE A 66 -9.52 10.06 4.47
C PHE A 66 -10.08 8.76 5.08
N GLU A 67 -11.40 8.63 5.06
CA GLU A 67 -12.09 7.45 5.55
C GLU A 67 -13.33 7.17 4.68
N GLY A 68 -13.53 5.88 4.34
CA GLY A 68 -14.68 5.39 3.58
C GLY A 68 -15.82 4.86 4.45
N LEU A 69 -16.68 4.02 3.87
CA LEU A 69 -17.73 3.31 4.63
C LEU A 69 -17.11 2.32 5.62
N PHE A 70 -16.03 1.67 5.20
CA PHE A 70 -15.23 0.74 6.01
C PHE A 70 -13.77 1.17 5.97
N SER A 71 -13.02 0.74 6.99
CA SER A 71 -11.55 0.78 7.07
C SER A 71 -11.00 -0.59 7.45
N LEU A 72 -9.71 -0.82 7.26
CA LEU A 72 -9.05 -2.04 7.72
C LEU A 72 -8.58 -1.92 9.17
N ASP A 73 -8.76 -2.97 9.96
CA ASP A 73 -8.13 -3.08 11.25
C ASP A 73 -6.67 -3.57 11.15
N LYS A 74 -5.98 -3.70 12.28
CA LYS A 74 -4.59 -4.20 12.35
C LYS A 74 -4.38 -5.63 11.82
N ASN A 75 -5.45 -6.37 11.55
CA ASN A 75 -5.45 -7.74 11.01
C ASN A 75 -5.95 -7.79 9.56
N ASP A 76 -6.01 -6.64 8.90
CA ASP A 76 -6.52 -6.45 7.53
C ASP A 76 -7.99 -6.89 7.35
N LYS A 77 -8.82 -6.76 8.41
CA LYS A 77 -10.26 -7.02 8.37
C LYS A 77 -11.05 -5.74 8.23
N ALA A 78 -12.07 -5.75 7.40
CA ALA A 78 -12.97 -4.63 7.23
C ALA A 78 -13.75 -4.34 8.54
N THR A 79 -13.67 -3.11 9.00
CA THR A 79 -14.38 -2.58 10.18
C THR A 79 -15.19 -1.35 9.82
N LEU A 80 -16.22 -1.05 10.62
CA LEU A 80 -17.08 0.10 10.38
C LEU A 80 -16.31 1.42 10.57
N ALA A 81 -16.35 2.25 9.53
CA ALA A 81 -15.76 3.59 9.51
C ALA A 81 -16.87 4.66 9.48
N ILE A 82 -17.16 5.31 8.35
CA ILE A 82 -18.28 6.26 8.23
C ILE A 82 -19.63 5.54 8.31
N ALA A 83 -19.72 4.26 7.92
CA ALA A 83 -20.92 3.48 8.13
C ALA A 83 -21.19 3.29 9.64
N LYS A 84 -22.43 3.61 10.10
CA LYS A 84 -22.87 3.48 11.49
C LYS A 84 -23.08 2.02 11.90
N SER A 85 -23.48 1.18 10.95
CA SER A 85 -23.71 -0.25 11.12
C SER A 85 -23.51 -1.00 9.81
N MET A 86 -23.52 -2.34 9.87
CA MET A 86 -23.55 -3.17 8.65
C MET A 86 -24.78 -2.84 7.81
N PRO A 87 -24.68 -2.88 6.47
CA PRO A 87 -25.77 -2.46 5.59
C PRO A 87 -26.97 -3.41 5.69
N LYS A 88 -28.17 -2.84 5.55
CA LYS A 88 -29.37 -3.63 5.28
C LYS A 88 -29.32 -4.12 3.84
N LYS A 89 -29.50 -5.44 3.67
CA LYS A 89 -29.45 -6.09 2.34
C LYS A 89 -30.86 -6.42 1.87
N SER A 90 -31.13 -6.23 0.57
CA SER A 90 -32.32 -6.76 -0.07
C SER A 90 -32.32 -8.32 -0.09
N LYS A 91 -33.47 -8.94 -0.35
CA LYS A 91 -33.59 -10.42 -0.39
C LYS A 91 -32.67 -11.06 -1.45
N ASP A 92 -32.45 -10.37 -2.56
CA ASP A 92 -31.56 -10.84 -3.64
C ASP A 92 -30.08 -10.44 -3.42
N GLY A 93 -29.78 -9.75 -2.31
CA GLY A 93 -28.43 -9.30 -1.95
C GLY A 93 -27.82 -8.24 -2.86
N LYS A 94 -28.60 -7.66 -3.79
CA LYS A 94 -28.11 -6.67 -4.76
C LYS A 94 -28.28 -5.22 -4.34
N THR A 95 -29.12 -4.93 -3.35
CA THR A 95 -29.27 -3.58 -2.81
C THR A 95 -28.78 -3.53 -1.38
N LEU A 96 -27.91 -2.58 -1.11
CA LEU A 96 -27.31 -2.33 0.19
C LEU A 96 -27.72 -0.93 0.65
N ILE A 97 -28.26 -0.82 1.87
CA ILE A 97 -28.61 0.47 2.46
C ILE A 97 -27.75 0.68 3.70
N PHE A 98 -26.96 1.75 3.67
CA PHE A 98 -26.08 2.17 4.77
C PHE A 98 -26.69 3.36 5.51
N ASP A 99 -26.71 3.29 6.81
CA ASP A 99 -26.87 4.45 7.70
C ASP A 99 -25.46 5.00 8.01
N LEU A 100 -25.25 6.30 7.81
CA LEU A 100 -23.97 6.97 8.03
C LEU A 100 -23.94 7.62 9.42
N LYS A 101 -22.73 7.79 9.97
CA LYS A 101 -22.51 8.53 11.22
C LYS A 101 -22.82 10.01 11.03
N GLU A 102 -23.72 10.55 11.83
CA GLU A 102 -24.17 11.94 11.75
C GLU A 102 -23.13 12.95 12.23
N ASN A 103 -22.16 12.49 13.04
CA ASN A 103 -21.06 13.31 13.56
C ASN A 103 -19.78 13.23 12.71
N ALA A 104 -19.81 12.58 11.55
CA ALA A 104 -18.71 12.57 10.62
C ALA A 104 -18.57 13.92 9.93
N LYS A 105 -17.36 14.51 9.98
CA LYS A 105 -17.08 15.84 9.44
C LYS A 105 -15.81 15.87 8.61
N TRP A 106 -15.81 16.76 7.64
CA TRP A 106 -14.62 17.20 6.94
C TRP A 106 -13.76 18.10 7.82
N SER A 107 -12.48 18.22 7.51
CA SER A 107 -11.52 19.05 8.26
C SER A 107 -11.84 20.55 8.24
N ASN A 108 -12.65 21.01 7.28
CA ASN A 108 -13.18 22.37 7.21
C ASN A 108 -14.44 22.59 8.10
N GLY A 109 -14.96 21.52 8.70
CA GLY A 109 -16.14 21.55 9.58
C GLY A 109 -17.46 21.17 8.91
N ASP A 110 -17.51 21.04 7.58
CA ASP A 110 -18.69 20.56 6.86
C ASP A 110 -19.00 19.10 7.25
N ASP A 111 -20.26 18.69 7.13
CA ASP A 111 -20.67 17.32 7.41
C ASP A 111 -20.29 16.39 6.26
N VAL A 112 -19.82 15.18 6.56
CA VAL A 112 -19.69 14.10 5.56
C VAL A 112 -21.09 13.52 5.32
N THR A 113 -21.50 13.52 4.06
CA THR A 113 -22.86 13.17 3.66
C THR A 113 -22.91 12.02 2.66
N ALA A 114 -24.09 11.44 2.44
CA ALA A 114 -24.29 10.46 1.38
C ALA A 114 -24.04 11.03 -0.02
N ASN A 115 -24.24 12.34 -0.23
CA ASN A 115 -23.96 12.99 -1.50
C ASN A 115 -22.47 13.01 -1.82
N ASP A 116 -21.58 13.14 -0.82
CA ASP A 116 -20.13 13.10 -1.03
C ASP A 116 -19.68 11.75 -1.58
N PHE A 117 -20.32 10.65 -1.16
CA PHE A 117 -20.10 9.32 -1.73
C PHE A 117 -20.63 9.23 -3.17
N VAL A 118 -21.85 9.71 -3.40
CA VAL A 118 -22.47 9.71 -4.74
C VAL A 118 -21.60 10.50 -5.73
N TYR A 119 -21.16 11.68 -5.33
CA TYR A 119 -20.28 12.53 -6.13
C TYR A 119 -18.95 11.83 -6.45
N ALA A 120 -18.26 11.35 -5.42
CA ALA A 120 -16.95 10.71 -5.57
C ALA A 120 -17.01 9.49 -6.51
N TRP A 121 -17.99 8.59 -6.32
CA TRP A 121 -18.08 7.39 -7.13
C TRP A 121 -18.48 7.68 -8.58
N ARG A 122 -19.35 8.67 -8.80
CA ARG A 122 -19.66 9.16 -10.16
C ARG A 122 -18.44 9.74 -10.84
N LYS A 123 -17.61 10.47 -10.10
CA LYS A 123 -16.34 11.01 -10.59
C LYS A 123 -15.39 9.88 -11.00
N VAL A 124 -15.23 8.83 -10.20
CA VAL A 124 -14.36 7.68 -10.53
C VAL A 124 -14.77 7.01 -11.84
N VAL A 125 -16.05 6.70 -12.03
CA VAL A 125 -16.52 5.98 -13.24
C VAL A 125 -16.69 6.88 -14.45
N ASN A 126 -16.63 8.20 -14.30
CA ASN A 126 -16.76 9.15 -15.41
C ASN A 126 -15.53 9.03 -16.33
N PRO A 127 -15.70 8.69 -17.62
CA PRO A 127 -14.58 8.54 -18.55
C PRO A 127 -13.75 9.83 -18.71
N LYS A 128 -14.34 11.01 -18.46
CA LYS A 128 -13.62 12.29 -18.49
C LYS A 128 -12.62 12.44 -17.35
N THR A 129 -12.82 11.75 -16.22
CA THR A 129 -11.88 11.75 -15.09
C THR A 129 -10.61 10.98 -15.43
N GLY A 130 -10.70 9.93 -16.23
CA GLY A 130 -9.55 9.10 -16.58
C GLY A 130 -9.01 8.28 -15.39
N SER A 131 -9.86 7.93 -14.41
CA SER A 131 -9.46 7.09 -13.28
C SER A 131 -9.02 5.71 -13.76
N GLU A 132 -7.76 5.36 -13.53
CA GLU A 132 -7.23 4.04 -13.90
C GLU A 132 -7.87 2.91 -13.08
N TYR A 133 -8.42 3.21 -11.89
CA TYR A 133 -9.07 2.26 -11.01
C TYR A 133 -10.60 2.22 -11.13
N ALA A 134 -11.18 2.88 -12.13
CA ALA A 134 -12.62 2.81 -12.38
C ALA A 134 -13.13 1.36 -12.55
N TYR A 135 -12.30 0.45 -13.07
CA TYR A 135 -12.64 -0.97 -13.23
C TYR A 135 -12.90 -1.70 -11.90
N ILE A 136 -12.42 -1.19 -10.76
CA ILE A 136 -12.69 -1.78 -9.44
C ILE A 136 -14.18 -1.66 -9.08
N MET A 137 -14.88 -0.69 -9.67
CA MET A 137 -16.32 -0.49 -9.47
C MET A 137 -17.20 -1.37 -10.33
N THR A 138 -16.67 -2.34 -11.09
CA THR A 138 -17.39 -3.20 -12.06
C THR A 138 -18.62 -3.90 -11.45
N ASP A 139 -18.59 -4.23 -10.16
CA ASP A 139 -19.73 -4.86 -9.47
C ASP A 139 -20.84 -3.87 -9.09
N ILE A 140 -20.61 -2.55 -9.17
CA ILE A 140 -21.63 -1.52 -8.99
C ILE A 140 -22.46 -1.39 -10.28
N LYS A 141 -23.77 -1.38 -10.14
CA LYS A 141 -24.69 -1.31 -11.27
C LYS A 141 -24.36 -0.16 -12.21
N ASN A 142 -24.25 -0.47 -13.50
CA ASN A 142 -23.93 0.45 -14.61
C ASN A 142 -22.50 1.00 -14.64
N ALA A 143 -21.61 0.68 -13.70
CA ALA A 143 -20.26 1.27 -13.64
C ALA A 143 -19.48 1.07 -14.96
N ASP A 144 -19.44 -0.15 -15.50
CA ASP A 144 -18.73 -0.47 -16.74
C ASP A 144 -19.31 0.26 -17.96
N ASP A 145 -20.65 0.32 -18.06
CA ASP A 145 -21.31 1.02 -19.16
C ASP A 145 -21.05 2.53 -19.14
N ILE A 146 -20.98 3.11 -17.93
CA ILE A 146 -20.66 4.53 -17.74
C ILE A 146 -19.19 4.77 -18.11
N ASN A 147 -18.27 3.95 -17.59
CA ASN A 147 -16.85 4.09 -17.88
C ASN A 147 -16.54 3.90 -19.38
N ALA A 148 -17.34 3.08 -20.07
CA ALA A 148 -17.27 2.93 -21.53
C ALA A 148 -18.00 4.05 -22.32
N GLY A 149 -18.56 5.05 -21.65
CA GLY A 149 -19.29 6.16 -22.28
C GLY A 149 -20.67 5.80 -22.84
N LYS A 150 -21.23 4.62 -22.48
CA LYS A 150 -22.51 4.14 -22.99
C LYS A 150 -23.72 4.62 -22.19
N LYS A 151 -23.51 5.03 -20.93
CA LYS A 151 -24.56 5.52 -20.05
C LYS A 151 -24.13 6.80 -19.33
N PRO A 152 -25.09 7.66 -18.91
CA PRO A 152 -24.79 8.86 -18.15
C PRO A 152 -24.35 8.50 -16.73
N VAL A 153 -23.49 9.32 -16.11
CA VAL A 153 -22.92 9.09 -14.77
C VAL A 153 -23.99 9.03 -13.67
N GLU A 154 -25.12 9.71 -13.88
CA GLU A 154 -26.27 9.72 -12.96
C GLU A 154 -26.93 8.35 -12.83
N SER A 155 -26.75 7.46 -13.80
CA SER A 155 -27.30 6.10 -13.81
C SER A 155 -26.51 5.10 -12.97
N LEU A 156 -25.39 5.53 -12.36
CA LEU A 156 -24.60 4.68 -11.48
C LEU A 156 -25.46 4.16 -10.33
N GLY A 157 -25.30 2.90 -9.98
CA GLY A 157 -26.03 2.24 -8.91
C GLY A 157 -25.66 2.76 -7.49
N ILE A 158 -25.70 4.07 -7.29
CA ILE A 158 -25.51 4.73 -6.01
C ILE A 158 -26.48 5.90 -5.86
N LYS A 159 -27.08 6.06 -4.68
CA LYS A 159 -28.05 7.11 -4.42
C LYS A 159 -28.02 7.56 -2.95
N ALA A 160 -28.01 8.86 -2.72
CA ALA A 160 -28.33 9.44 -1.41
C ALA A 160 -29.84 9.39 -1.21
N ILE A 161 -30.32 8.59 -0.26
CA ILE A 161 -31.74 8.57 0.14
C ILE A 161 -32.04 9.84 0.95
N ASN A 162 -31.13 10.20 1.83
CA ASN A 162 -31.08 11.46 2.56
C ASN A 162 -29.63 11.77 2.95
N LYS A 163 -29.41 12.82 3.73
CA LYS A 163 -28.08 13.29 4.14
C LYS A 163 -27.19 12.19 4.75
N HIS A 164 -27.77 11.26 5.51
CA HIS A 164 -27.02 10.22 6.24
C HIS A 164 -27.48 8.80 5.87
N LYS A 165 -28.08 8.62 4.70
CA LYS A 165 -28.49 7.30 4.23
C LYS A 165 -28.13 7.12 2.77
N LEU A 166 -27.31 6.09 2.50
CA LEU A 166 -26.78 5.76 1.19
C LEU A 166 -27.32 4.42 0.71
N GLU A 167 -27.82 4.38 -0.51
CA GLU A 167 -28.20 3.15 -1.21
C GLU A 167 -27.16 2.81 -2.27
N ILE A 168 -26.73 1.54 -2.33
CA ILE A 168 -25.82 1.00 -3.33
C ILE A 168 -26.53 -0.17 -4.01
N GLN A 169 -26.53 -0.19 -5.35
CA GLN A 169 -27.05 -1.27 -6.18
C GLN A 169 -25.90 -1.99 -6.88
N LEU A 170 -25.89 -3.31 -6.75
CA LEU A 170 -24.87 -4.20 -7.33
C LEU A 170 -25.43 -4.91 -8.58
N ASN A 171 -24.56 -5.28 -9.49
CA ASN A 171 -24.89 -6.14 -10.63
C ASN A 171 -25.24 -7.56 -10.17
N ARG A 172 -24.55 -8.04 -9.13
CA ARG A 172 -24.72 -9.34 -8.48
C ARG A 172 -24.39 -9.23 -6.99
N PRO A 173 -24.88 -10.10 -6.11
CA PRO A 173 -24.42 -10.14 -4.74
C PRO A 173 -22.95 -10.58 -4.70
N ILE A 174 -22.13 -9.88 -3.90
CA ILE A 174 -20.70 -10.19 -3.72
C ILE A 174 -20.40 -10.35 -2.23
N PRO A 175 -19.72 -11.45 -1.83
CA PRO A 175 -19.45 -11.72 -0.42
C PRO A 175 -18.41 -10.80 0.20
N TYR A 176 -17.49 -10.27 -0.60
CA TYR A 176 -16.37 -9.42 -0.19
C TYR A 176 -16.65 -7.90 -0.33
N ILE A 177 -17.92 -7.48 -0.34
CA ILE A 177 -18.28 -6.07 -0.55
C ILE A 177 -17.69 -5.15 0.54
N ASN A 178 -17.62 -5.61 1.78
CA ASN A 178 -17.12 -4.79 2.88
C ASN A 178 -15.63 -4.52 2.72
N GLU A 179 -14.86 -5.54 2.32
CA GLU A 179 -13.43 -5.44 2.02
C GLU A 179 -13.20 -4.54 0.80
N LEU A 180 -14.03 -4.68 -0.24
CA LEU A 180 -13.95 -3.82 -1.42
C LEU A 180 -14.15 -2.34 -1.05
N LEU A 181 -15.09 -2.04 -0.17
CA LEU A 181 -15.42 -0.68 0.27
C LEU A 181 -14.40 -0.07 1.25
N THR A 182 -13.32 -0.78 1.59
CA THR A 182 -12.18 -0.19 2.32
C THR A 182 -11.18 0.51 1.41
N LEU A 183 -11.23 0.27 0.10
CA LEU A 183 -10.29 0.86 -0.86
C LEU A 183 -10.52 2.36 -1.03
N SER A 184 -9.44 3.12 -1.13
CA SER A 184 -9.48 4.59 -1.27
C SER A 184 -10.30 5.09 -2.47
N THR A 185 -10.42 4.28 -3.52
CA THR A 185 -11.28 4.54 -4.68
C THR A 185 -12.76 4.73 -4.32
N PHE A 186 -13.21 4.13 -3.20
CA PHE A 186 -14.59 4.25 -2.70
C PHE A 186 -14.76 5.32 -1.61
N TYR A 187 -13.74 6.10 -1.31
CA TYR A 187 -13.83 7.17 -0.31
C TYR A 187 -14.69 8.32 -0.82
N PRO A 188 -15.37 9.04 0.08
CA PRO A 188 -16.14 10.22 -0.29
C PRO A 188 -15.21 11.37 -0.67
N GLN A 189 -15.73 12.33 -1.42
CA GLN A 189 -15.09 13.62 -1.68
C GLN A 189 -16.09 14.75 -1.39
N ASP A 190 -15.64 15.81 -0.73
CA ASP A 190 -16.44 17.01 -0.55
C ASP A 190 -16.72 17.61 -1.95
N GLU A 191 -17.99 17.51 -2.38
CA GLU A 191 -18.41 17.93 -3.71
C GLU A 191 -18.08 19.39 -3.96
N LYS A 192 -18.36 20.28 -2.98
CA LYS A 192 -18.13 21.73 -3.12
C LYS A 192 -16.65 22.04 -3.34
N ILE A 193 -15.76 21.40 -2.60
CA ILE A 193 -14.33 21.62 -2.68
C ILE A 193 -13.78 20.99 -3.96
N SER A 194 -14.23 19.77 -4.30
CA SER A 194 -13.79 19.09 -5.51
C SER A 194 -14.21 19.86 -6.76
N GLU A 195 -15.44 20.36 -6.85
CA GLU A 195 -15.92 21.18 -7.97
C GLU A 195 -15.21 22.53 -8.04
N LYS A 196 -15.02 23.20 -6.90
CA LYS A 196 -14.31 24.49 -6.82
C LYS A 196 -12.91 24.42 -7.45
N TYR A 197 -12.21 23.31 -7.27
CA TYR A 197 -10.85 23.17 -7.78
C TYR A 197 -10.75 22.35 -9.07
N GLY A 198 -11.78 21.59 -9.45
CA GLY A 198 -11.84 20.78 -10.68
C GLY A 198 -10.62 19.89 -10.83
N GLU A 199 -9.92 19.96 -11.96
CA GLU A 199 -8.70 19.18 -12.23
C GLU A 199 -7.53 19.48 -11.26
N LYS A 200 -7.60 20.58 -10.52
CA LYS A 200 -6.59 20.94 -9.52
C LYS A 200 -6.90 20.38 -8.12
N TYR A 201 -8.04 19.71 -7.93
CA TYR A 201 -8.36 19.03 -6.68
C TYR A 201 -7.31 17.95 -6.40
N GLY A 202 -6.88 17.83 -5.15
CA GLY A 202 -5.87 16.83 -4.75
C GLY A 202 -4.43 17.10 -5.20
N THR A 203 -4.17 18.16 -5.99
CA THR A 203 -2.79 18.48 -6.44
C THR A 203 -1.98 19.27 -5.41
N LYS A 204 -2.64 19.83 -4.41
CA LYS A 204 -2.03 20.60 -3.31
C LYS A 204 -2.91 20.47 -2.07
N VAL A 205 -2.30 20.64 -0.90
CA VAL A 205 -2.98 20.53 0.41
C VAL A 205 -4.15 21.50 0.53
N GLU A 206 -3.95 22.75 0.16
CA GLU A 206 -4.94 23.84 0.25
C GLU A 206 -6.13 23.69 -0.72
N LYS A 207 -6.08 22.68 -1.59
CA LYS A 207 -7.16 22.36 -2.54
C LYS A 207 -7.90 21.08 -2.16
N THR A 208 -7.72 20.61 -0.93
CA THR A 208 -8.28 19.35 -0.46
C THR A 208 -8.78 19.54 0.97
N VAL A 209 -9.80 18.80 1.36
CA VAL A 209 -10.27 18.64 2.73
C VAL A 209 -10.29 17.17 3.10
N PHE A 210 -10.19 16.86 4.37
CA PHE A 210 -9.90 15.54 4.90
C PHE A 210 -11.01 15.10 5.87
N ASN A 211 -11.38 13.84 5.89
CA ASN A 211 -12.37 13.29 6.82
C ASN A 211 -11.83 12.13 7.68
N GLY A 212 -10.55 11.82 7.53
CA GLY A 212 -9.86 10.78 8.29
C GLY A 212 -9.29 11.26 9.63
N PRO A 213 -8.58 10.36 10.35
CA PRO A 213 -7.96 10.65 11.65
C PRO A 213 -6.92 11.77 11.62
N PHE A 214 -6.25 11.94 10.49
CA PHE A 214 -5.30 13.02 10.26
C PHE A 214 -5.70 13.90 9.09
N LYS A 215 -5.10 15.09 9.02
CA LYS A 215 -5.14 15.97 7.85
C LYS A 215 -3.72 16.27 7.40
N VAL A 216 -3.50 16.41 6.11
CA VAL A 216 -2.21 16.82 5.57
C VAL A 216 -2.08 18.34 5.79
N ASP A 217 -1.03 18.77 6.51
CA ASP A 217 -0.74 20.17 6.73
C ASP A 217 0.28 20.72 5.72
N LYS A 218 1.19 19.85 5.28
CA LYS A 218 2.24 20.25 4.34
C LYS A 218 2.62 19.08 3.43
N TRP A 219 2.73 19.39 2.16
CA TRP A 219 3.32 18.52 1.16
C TRP A 219 4.41 19.28 0.42
N LYS A 220 5.65 18.92 0.68
CA LYS A 220 6.81 19.43 -0.03
C LYS A 220 7.36 18.31 -0.90
N HIS A 221 7.18 18.46 -2.20
CA HIS A 221 7.58 17.46 -3.19
C HIS A 221 9.03 17.01 -3.00
N GLU A 222 9.26 15.70 -3.14
CA GLU A 222 10.57 15.01 -3.02
C GLU A 222 11.30 15.26 -1.69
N ASP A 223 10.62 15.80 -0.66
CA ASP A 223 11.20 16.06 0.65
C ASP A 223 10.38 15.45 1.79
N LYS A 224 9.17 15.95 2.02
CA LYS A 224 8.37 15.53 3.18
C LYS A 224 6.87 15.79 3.06
N ILE A 225 6.10 14.99 3.80
CA ILE A 225 4.67 15.16 3.99
C ILE A 225 4.41 15.17 5.49
N LEU A 226 3.74 16.21 5.98
CA LEU A 226 3.44 16.40 7.40
C LEU A 226 1.93 16.33 7.61
N LEU A 227 1.52 15.48 8.53
CA LEU A 227 0.13 15.32 8.93
C LEU A 227 -0.02 15.73 10.40
N SER A 228 -1.15 16.33 10.74
CA SER A 228 -1.60 16.56 12.11
C SER A 228 -2.95 15.90 12.36
N LYS A 229 -3.22 15.60 13.61
CA LYS A 229 -4.49 15.07 14.08
C LYS A 229 -5.66 15.96 13.60
N ASN A 230 -6.68 15.33 13.03
CA ASN A 230 -7.88 16.01 12.60
C ASN A 230 -8.85 16.19 13.79
N ASN A 231 -8.96 17.40 14.29
CA ASN A 231 -9.83 17.71 15.43
C ASN A 231 -11.35 17.58 15.10
N ASN A 232 -11.70 17.50 13.82
CA ASN A 232 -13.05 17.29 13.35
C ASN A 232 -13.38 15.81 13.10
N TYR A 233 -12.39 14.91 13.21
CA TYR A 233 -12.61 13.48 13.02
C TYR A 233 -13.61 12.93 14.07
N TRP A 234 -14.55 12.12 13.62
CA TRP A 234 -15.64 11.61 14.46
C TRP A 234 -15.12 10.77 15.64
N ASP A 235 -14.01 10.04 15.46
CA ASP A 235 -13.41 9.18 16.49
C ASP A 235 -12.07 9.72 17.03
N LYS A 236 -11.90 11.03 17.02
CA LYS A 236 -10.67 11.72 17.47
C LYS A 236 -10.18 11.33 18.86
N LYS A 237 -11.07 10.82 19.74
CA LYS A 237 -10.69 10.40 21.10
C LYS A 237 -9.79 9.17 21.09
N ASN A 238 -9.91 8.31 20.08
CA ASN A 238 -9.11 7.12 19.92
C ASN A 238 -7.80 7.35 19.15
N VAL A 239 -7.64 8.50 18.50
CA VAL A 239 -6.39 8.90 17.83
C VAL A 239 -5.41 9.39 18.89
N LYS A 240 -4.33 8.65 19.10
CA LYS A 240 -3.31 8.94 20.14
C LYS A 240 -2.18 9.82 19.62
N LEU A 241 -1.78 9.62 18.36
CA LEU A 241 -0.74 10.43 17.74
C LEU A 241 -1.26 11.84 17.45
N GLU A 242 -0.41 12.84 17.67
CA GLU A 242 -0.70 14.23 17.31
C GLU A 242 -0.19 14.58 15.91
N LYS A 243 0.90 13.95 15.48
CA LYS A 243 1.52 14.20 14.16
C LYS A 243 2.04 12.92 13.55
N VAL A 244 2.04 12.86 12.23
CA VAL A 244 2.73 11.85 11.42
C VAL A 244 3.60 12.57 10.40
N ASN A 245 4.90 12.33 10.44
CA ASN A 245 5.87 12.97 9.58
C ASN A 245 6.49 11.94 8.63
N TYR A 246 6.21 12.06 7.35
CA TYR A 246 6.84 11.28 6.30
C TYR A 246 8.01 12.05 5.71
N LYS A 247 9.15 11.36 5.56
CA LYS A 247 10.32 11.86 4.84
C LYS A 247 10.52 11.03 3.59
N VAL A 248 10.64 11.69 2.43
CA VAL A 248 10.96 10.99 1.18
C VAL A 248 12.43 10.60 1.21
N LEU A 249 12.72 9.31 1.09
CA LEU A 249 14.07 8.77 1.12
C LEU A 249 14.17 7.54 0.22
N LYS A 250 14.83 7.70 -0.93
CA LYS A 250 14.98 6.64 -1.95
C LYS A 250 15.94 5.53 -1.51
N ASP A 251 16.93 5.88 -0.70
CA ASP A 251 17.93 4.93 -0.20
C ASP A 251 17.54 4.36 1.17
N LYS A 252 17.17 3.09 1.20
CA LYS A 252 16.79 2.36 2.40
C LYS A 252 17.94 2.21 3.40
N GLN A 253 19.20 2.18 2.94
CA GLN A 253 20.36 2.05 3.85
C GLN A 253 20.48 3.27 4.77
N VAL A 254 20.20 4.46 4.25
CA VAL A 254 20.17 5.69 5.03
C VAL A 254 19.03 5.66 6.06
N GLY A 255 17.90 5.01 5.73
CA GLY A 255 16.78 4.82 6.64
C GLY A 255 17.18 4.11 7.94
N ALA A 256 17.94 3.02 7.84
CA ALA A 256 18.41 2.28 9.02
C ALA A 256 19.29 3.16 9.93
N SER A 257 20.19 3.96 9.37
CA SER A 257 21.03 4.89 10.13
C SER A 257 20.21 5.99 10.84
N LEU A 258 19.18 6.51 10.17
CA LEU A 258 18.25 7.48 10.79
C LEU A 258 17.44 6.84 11.92
N TYR A 259 17.06 5.58 11.80
CA TYR A 259 16.41 4.84 12.87
C TYR A 259 17.33 4.66 14.07
N GLU A 260 18.59 4.24 13.88
CA GLU A 260 19.58 4.04 14.95
C GLU A 260 19.91 5.33 15.70
N THR A 261 19.94 6.46 15.00
CA THR A 261 20.12 7.78 15.62
C THR A 261 18.84 8.35 16.22
N GLY A 262 17.71 7.64 16.03
CA GLY A 262 16.38 8.01 16.47
C GLY A 262 15.80 9.25 15.81
N SER A 263 16.26 9.54 14.63
CA SER A 263 15.69 10.60 13.80
C SER A 263 14.35 10.19 13.18
N ILE A 264 14.08 8.87 13.10
CA ILE A 264 12.82 8.29 12.62
C ILE A 264 12.42 7.10 13.51
N ASP A 265 11.14 6.72 13.46
CA ASP A 265 10.55 5.67 14.28
C ASP A 265 10.28 4.38 13.47
N ASP A 266 10.21 4.48 12.14
CA ASP A 266 9.94 3.34 11.24
C ASP A 266 10.65 3.52 9.90
N THR A 267 11.22 2.42 9.40
CA THR A 267 11.85 2.33 8.08
C THR A 267 11.84 0.91 7.54
N LEU A 268 11.88 0.79 6.22
CA LEU A 268 12.17 -0.48 5.56
C LEU A 268 13.69 -0.70 5.55
N ILE A 269 14.13 -1.92 5.85
CA ILE A 269 15.52 -2.33 5.78
C ILE A 269 15.80 -3.17 4.54
N THR A 270 17.05 -3.18 4.09
CA THR A 270 17.51 -3.98 2.95
C THR A 270 17.87 -5.40 3.37
N ALA A 271 17.97 -6.31 2.39
CA ALA A 271 18.28 -7.72 2.61
C ALA A 271 19.57 -7.97 3.43
N ASP A 272 20.61 -7.19 3.15
CA ASP A 272 21.89 -7.24 3.87
C ASP A 272 21.78 -6.77 5.33
N GLN A 273 20.87 -5.85 5.62
CA GLN A 273 20.61 -5.34 6.97
C GLN A 273 19.79 -6.30 7.83
N VAL A 274 18.99 -7.20 7.24
CA VAL A 274 18.13 -8.14 7.98
C VAL A 274 18.94 -8.94 9.02
N ASN A 275 20.12 -9.39 8.67
CA ASN A 275 20.98 -10.15 9.59
C ASN A 275 21.40 -9.35 10.83
N LYS A 276 21.65 -8.04 10.67
CA LYS A 276 22.01 -7.13 11.76
C LYS A 276 20.88 -6.99 12.79
N TYR A 277 19.61 -6.99 12.32
CA TYR A 277 18.44 -6.77 13.16
C TYR A 277 17.67 -8.05 13.50
N ARG A 278 18.16 -9.24 13.09
CA ARG A 278 17.45 -10.53 13.19
C ARG A 278 16.88 -10.79 14.57
N ASP A 279 17.65 -10.53 15.63
CA ASP A 279 17.28 -10.77 17.02
C ASP A 279 16.71 -9.53 17.71
N SER A 280 16.52 -8.43 16.97
CA SER A 280 15.96 -7.21 17.51
C SER A 280 14.43 -7.32 17.65
N PRO A 281 13.86 -6.98 18.82
CA PRO A 281 12.41 -6.93 19.00
C PRO A 281 11.74 -5.84 18.14
N ALA A 282 12.52 -4.90 17.62
CA ALA A 282 12.06 -3.86 16.72
C ALA A 282 11.86 -4.37 15.28
N LEU A 283 12.52 -5.50 14.90
CA LEU A 283 12.30 -6.09 13.58
C LEU A 283 10.88 -6.64 13.47
N LYS A 284 10.09 -6.08 12.54
CA LYS A 284 8.74 -6.54 12.23
C LYS A 284 8.70 -7.10 10.83
N LYS A 285 8.15 -8.31 10.69
CA LYS A 285 7.87 -8.94 9.38
C LYS A 285 6.39 -8.83 9.10
N ARG A 286 6.05 -8.28 7.94
CA ARG A 286 4.67 -8.25 7.44
C ARG A 286 4.64 -8.86 6.05
N ILE A 287 3.91 -9.95 5.89
CA ILE A 287 3.61 -10.53 4.58
C ILE A 287 2.54 -9.67 3.94
N THR A 288 2.85 -9.13 2.76
CA THR A 288 1.90 -8.34 1.98
C THR A 288 1.12 -9.25 1.03
N SER A 289 -0.10 -8.85 0.68
CA SER A 289 -0.98 -9.58 -0.23
C SER A 289 -0.61 -9.41 -1.72
N GLY A 290 0.63 -9.01 -2.01
CA GLY A 290 1.12 -8.73 -3.35
C GLY A 290 2.01 -9.84 -3.92
N ASN A 291 1.94 -10.03 -5.23
CA ASN A 291 2.90 -10.85 -5.98
C ASN A 291 3.71 -9.98 -6.94
N PHE A 292 5.02 -10.20 -6.95
CA PHE A 292 5.90 -9.72 -8.00
C PHE A 292 6.00 -10.78 -9.10
N TYR A 293 5.87 -10.36 -10.35
CA TYR A 293 5.89 -11.27 -11.49
C TYR A 293 6.54 -10.66 -12.74
N ILE A 294 7.00 -11.51 -13.63
CA ILE A 294 7.51 -11.10 -14.94
C ILE A 294 6.33 -11.07 -15.91
N LYS A 295 6.03 -9.88 -16.45
CA LYS A 295 5.00 -9.71 -17.48
C LYS A 295 5.61 -9.85 -18.87
N LEU A 296 5.22 -10.90 -19.59
CA LEU A 296 5.65 -11.14 -20.96
C LEU A 296 4.71 -10.43 -21.94
N ASN A 297 5.21 -9.41 -22.65
CA ASN A 297 4.39 -8.60 -23.56
C ASN A 297 4.19 -9.34 -24.90
N GLN A 298 3.12 -10.14 -25.01
CA GLN A 298 2.78 -10.92 -26.18
C GLN A 298 2.30 -10.06 -27.38
N LYS A 299 1.89 -8.81 -27.15
CA LYS A 299 1.49 -7.89 -28.22
C LYS A 299 2.71 -7.33 -28.94
N LYS A 300 3.73 -6.93 -28.20
CA LYS A 300 4.95 -6.32 -28.74
C LYS A 300 5.95 -7.37 -29.22
N VAL A 301 6.12 -8.45 -28.49
CA VAL A 301 7.03 -9.57 -28.79
C VAL A 301 6.17 -10.79 -29.09
N LYS A 302 5.96 -11.05 -30.38
CA LYS A 302 5.02 -12.09 -30.87
C LYS A 302 5.43 -13.51 -30.45
N GLU A 303 6.72 -13.75 -30.30
CA GLU A 303 7.30 -15.02 -29.85
C GLU A 303 6.78 -15.40 -28.46
N PHE A 304 6.49 -14.44 -27.59
CA PHE A 304 5.88 -14.72 -26.29
C PHE A 304 4.44 -15.25 -26.36
N SER A 305 3.79 -15.26 -27.51
CA SER A 305 2.54 -16.00 -27.72
C SER A 305 2.76 -17.51 -27.68
N ASN A 306 3.99 -18.00 -27.88
CA ASN A 306 4.33 -19.40 -27.80
C ASN A 306 4.35 -19.88 -26.34
N LYS A 307 3.52 -20.88 -26.03
CA LYS A 307 3.39 -21.43 -24.67
C LYS A 307 4.70 -22.07 -24.17
N ASN A 308 5.41 -22.79 -25.05
CA ASN A 308 6.66 -23.46 -24.68
C ASN A 308 7.76 -22.44 -24.35
N LEU A 309 7.85 -21.32 -25.06
CA LEU A 309 8.78 -20.24 -24.73
C LEU A 309 8.49 -19.64 -23.34
N ARG A 310 7.21 -19.37 -23.04
CA ARG A 310 6.84 -18.85 -21.71
C ARG A 310 7.16 -19.84 -20.59
N LEU A 311 6.89 -21.14 -20.81
CA LEU A 311 7.20 -22.19 -19.84
C LEU A 311 8.72 -22.37 -19.66
N ALA A 312 9.50 -22.25 -20.72
CA ALA A 312 10.96 -22.26 -20.62
C ALA A 312 11.48 -21.17 -19.68
N ILE A 313 11.02 -19.94 -19.86
CA ILE A 313 11.38 -18.80 -19.00
C ILE A 313 10.91 -19.04 -17.56
N ALA A 314 9.65 -19.42 -17.35
CA ALA A 314 9.09 -19.58 -16.01
C ALA A 314 9.78 -20.68 -15.19
N ARG A 315 10.14 -21.80 -15.85
CA ARG A 315 10.80 -22.96 -15.23
C ARG A 315 12.30 -22.81 -15.07
N SER A 316 12.92 -21.83 -15.75
CA SER A 316 14.36 -21.56 -15.60
C SER A 316 14.69 -20.83 -14.31
N VAL A 317 13.75 -20.07 -13.74
CA VAL A 317 14.00 -19.20 -12.58
C VAL A 317 13.83 -19.98 -11.28
N ASN A 318 14.93 -20.18 -10.54
CA ASN A 318 14.90 -20.73 -9.19
C ASN A 318 14.35 -19.68 -8.21
N LYS A 319 13.03 -19.71 -7.97
CA LYS A 319 12.35 -18.72 -7.14
C LYS A 319 12.73 -18.86 -5.66
N GLN A 320 12.98 -20.07 -5.16
CA GLN A 320 13.49 -20.27 -3.80
C GLN A 320 14.88 -19.65 -3.65
N GLY A 321 15.80 -19.98 -4.56
CA GLY A 321 17.15 -19.37 -4.55
C GLY A 321 17.10 -17.85 -4.70
N TYR A 322 16.14 -17.30 -5.46
CA TYR A 322 15.93 -15.86 -5.55
C TYR A 322 15.52 -15.25 -4.20
N VAL A 323 14.55 -15.86 -3.53
CA VAL A 323 14.08 -15.40 -2.21
C VAL A 323 15.18 -15.46 -1.17
N ASP A 324 15.96 -16.56 -1.17
CA ASP A 324 17.01 -16.78 -0.15
C ASP A 324 18.24 -15.89 -0.37
N ALA A 325 18.68 -15.74 -1.62
CA ALA A 325 19.94 -15.06 -1.93
C ALA A 325 19.76 -13.57 -2.29
N VAL A 326 18.65 -13.20 -2.92
CA VAL A 326 18.44 -11.84 -3.43
C VAL A 326 17.50 -11.05 -2.51
N LYS A 327 16.36 -11.62 -2.13
CA LYS A 327 15.40 -10.92 -1.31
C LYS A 327 15.75 -10.92 0.17
N ASN A 328 16.05 -12.08 0.73
CA ASN A 328 16.42 -12.29 2.15
C ASN A 328 15.61 -11.42 3.14
N ASP A 329 14.37 -11.10 2.78
CA ASP A 329 13.48 -10.18 3.51
C ASP A 329 12.25 -10.89 4.09
N GLY A 330 12.22 -12.23 4.01
CA GLY A 330 11.11 -13.06 4.42
C GLY A 330 10.02 -13.23 3.36
N SER A 331 10.23 -12.73 2.14
CA SER A 331 9.39 -13.03 0.98
C SER A 331 9.26 -14.54 0.75
N LEU A 332 8.14 -14.95 0.14
CA LEU A 332 7.87 -16.35 -0.17
C LEU A 332 7.93 -16.57 -1.70
N PRO A 333 8.51 -17.69 -2.17
CA PRO A 333 8.45 -18.03 -3.58
C PRO A 333 7.00 -18.31 -3.98
N SER A 334 6.56 -17.77 -5.14
CA SER A 334 5.22 -18.01 -5.66
C SER A 334 5.25 -18.64 -7.05
N ASN A 335 4.44 -19.68 -7.22
CA ASN A 335 4.17 -20.32 -8.50
C ASN A 335 2.73 -20.05 -8.99
N THR A 336 1.99 -19.18 -8.30
CA THR A 336 0.60 -18.85 -8.59
C THR A 336 0.42 -17.32 -8.68
N LEU A 337 -0.64 -16.89 -9.36
CA LEU A 337 -0.98 -15.46 -9.42
C LEU A 337 -1.54 -14.96 -8.08
N THR A 338 -2.30 -15.79 -7.38
CA THR A 338 -2.80 -15.49 -6.04
C THR A 338 -1.67 -15.69 -5.03
N ALA A 339 -1.35 -14.66 -4.26
CA ALA A 339 -0.36 -14.75 -3.21
C ALA A 339 -0.83 -15.66 -2.07
N LYS A 340 0.13 -16.31 -1.38
CA LYS A 340 -0.16 -17.12 -0.21
C LYS A 340 -0.77 -16.26 0.89
N GLY A 341 -1.81 -16.78 1.55
CA GLY A 341 -2.49 -16.10 2.65
C GLY A 341 -3.61 -15.13 2.23
N VAL A 342 -3.77 -14.87 0.92
CA VAL A 342 -4.78 -13.90 0.40
C VAL A 342 -6.18 -14.50 0.34
N ALA A 343 -6.30 -15.76 -0.07
CA ALA A 343 -7.59 -16.41 -0.23
C ALA A 343 -7.58 -17.79 0.42
N LYS A 344 -8.71 -18.16 1.00
CA LYS A 344 -8.92 -19.47 1.63
C LYS A 344 -10.01 -20.24 0.90
N VAL A 345 -9.88 -21.55 0.90
CA VAL A 345 -10.90 -22.50 0.43
C VAL A 345 -11.52 -23.22 1.61
N GLU A 346 -12.49 -24.10 1.34
CA GLU A 346 -13.15 -24.91 2.35
C GLU A 346 -12.13 -25.61 3.28
N GLY A 347 -12.40 -25.61 4.58
CA GLY A 347 -11.50 -26.12 5.60
C GLY A 347 -10.32 -25.22 5.94
N ASP A 348 -10.44 -23.91 5.69
CA ASP A 348 -9.47 -22.86 6.03
C ASP A 348 -8.09 -23.01 5.35
N LYS A 349 -8.01 -23.83 4.29
CA LYS A 349 -6.77 -24.04 3.53
C LYS A 349 -6.49 -22.84 2.63
N ASP A 350 -5.22 -22.44 2.58
CA ASP A 350 -4.75 -21.41 1.66
C ASP A 350 -4.97 -21.83 0.20
N TYR A 351 -5.71 -21.00 -0.56
CA TYR A 351 -6.02 -21.26 -1.98
C TYR A 351 -4.75 -21.48 -2.82
N ALA A 352 -3.72 -20.66 -2.64
CA ALA A 352 -2.47 -20.77 -3.41
C ALA A 352 -1.79 -22.14 -3.20
N SER A 353 -1.97 -22.78 -2.04
CA SER A 353 -1.42 -24.10 -1.74
C SER A 353 -2.19 -25.25 -2.41
N THR A 354 -3.40 -25.01 -2.90
CA THR A 354 -4.22 -26.01 -3.58
C THR A 354 -4.00 -26.06 -5.10
N ILE A 355 -3.28 -25.09 -5.65
CA ILE A 355 -3.03 -24.96 -7.08
C ILE A 355 -1.83 -25.80 -7.50
N ASN A 356 -2.05 -26.76 -8.39
CA ASN A 356 -0.96 -27.45 -9.08
C ASN A 356 -0.46 -26.56 -10.23
N SER A 357 0.62 -25.82 -9.97
CA SER A 357 1.15 -24.86 -10.92
C SER A 357 2.20 -25.48 -11.86
N PRO A 358 2.12 -25.26 -13.18
CA PRO A 358 3.14 -25.69 -14.12
C PRO A 358 4.42 -24.83 -14.09
N LEU A 359 4.46 -23.80 -13.21
CA LEU A 359 5.51 -22.77 -13.18
C LEU A 359 6.62 -23.07 -12.16
N GLU A 360 6.67 -24.28 -11.62
CA GLU A 360 7.74 -24.68 -10.71
C GLU A 360 9.12 -24.67 -11.39
N TYR A 361 10.15 -24.34 -10.61
CA TYR A 361 11.52 -24.42 -11.08
C TYR A 361 11.88 -25.85 -11.50
N ASN A 362 12.24 -26.02 -12.76
CA ASN A 362 12.67 -27.29 -13.31
C ASN A 362 13.55 -27.05 -14.54
N PRO A 363 14.88 -27.01 -14.38
CA PRO A 363 15.79 -26.70 -15.48
C PRO A 363 15.76 -27.73 -16.62
N LYS A 364 15.48 -29.00 -16.33
CA LYS A 364 15.33 -30.04 -17.36
C LYS A 364 14.11 -29.75 -18.25
N LEU A 365 12.94 -29.55 -17.64
CA LEU A 365 11.73 -29.20 -18.37
C LEU A 365 11.81 -27.81 -19.02
N ALA A 366 12.58 -26.88 -18.44
CA ALA A 366 12.84 -25.59 -19.05
C ALA A 366 13.60 -25.75 -20.38
N LYS A 367 14.66 -26.55 -20.38
CA LYS A 367 15.43 -26.87 -21.60
C LYS A 367 14.58 -27.59 -22.64
N GLU A 368 13.80 -28.59 -22.26
CA GLU A 368 12.87 -29.28 -23.16
C GLU A 368 11.86 -28.31 -23.80
N ASN A 369 11.28 -27.39 -23.00
CA ASN A 369 10.38 -26.37 -23.51
C ASN A 369 11.09 -25.39 -24.43
N TRP A 370 12.31 -24.98 -24.13
CA TRP A 370 13.12 -24.14 -25.01
C TRP A 370 13.36 -24.78 -26.36
N GLU A 371 13.79 -26.06 -26.39
CA GLU A 371 14.00 -26.81 -27.64
C GLU A 371 12.70 -26.94 -28.47
N LYS A 372 11.54 -27.15 -27.80
CA LYS A 372 10.23 -27.15 -28.48
C LYS A 372 9.91 -25.78 -29.06
N ALA A 373 10.10 -24.73 -28.28
CA ALA A 373 9.84 -23.36 -28.73
C ALA A 373 10.72 -22.97 -29.94
N LYS A 374 12.02 -23.33 -29.93
CA LYS A 374 12.92 -23.12 -31.08
C LYS A 374 12.40 -23.75 -32.36
N ARG A 375 11.92 -25.00 -32.27
CA ARG A 375 11.36 -25.72 -33.45
C ARG A 375 10.06 -25.07 -33.95
N GLU A 376 9.14 -24.75 -33.02
CA GLU A 376 7.83 -24.19 -33.35
C GLU A 376 7.95 -22.79 -33.95
N LEU A 377 8.88 -21.98 -33.45
CA LEU A 377 9.12 -20.61 -33.88
C LEU A 377 10.20 -20.48 -34.95
N LYS A 378 10.86 -21.57 -35.33
CA LYS A 378 11.98 -21.61 -36.26
C LYS A 378 13.14 -20.69 -35.85
N LEU A 379 13.46 -20.66 -34.54
CA LEU A 379 14.50 -19.83 -33.95
C LEU A 379 15.79 -20.63 -33.77
N LYS A 380 16.93 -19.97 -33.97
CA LYS A 380 18.25 -20.49 -33.51
C LYS A 380 18.56 -19.93 -32.12
N THR A 381 18.32 -18.65 -31.93
CA THR A 381 18.53 -17.91 -30.69
C THR A 381 17.32 -17.00 -30.47
N PHE A 382 17.14 -16.53 -29.23
CA PHE A 382 16.09 -15.55 -28.91
C PHE A 382 16.63 -14.57 -27.86
N THR A 383 16.54 -13.29 -28.17
CA THR A 383 16.96 -12.20 -27.29
C THR A 383 15.76 -11.30 -27.00
N PHE A 384 15.61 -10.89 -25.75
CA PHE A 384 14.58 -9.95 -25.33
C PHE A 384 15.13 -9.01 -24.27
N THR A 385 14.51 -7.83 -24.16
CA THR A 385 14.84 -6.85 -23.14
C THR A 385 13.86 -6.96 -21.98
N MET A 386 14.38 -7.02 -20.76
CA MET A 386 13.59 -6.92 -19.53
C MET A 386 13.70 -5.50 -18.99
N ASN A 387 12.58 -4.82 -18.88
CA ASN A 387 12.49 -3.52 -18.22
C ASN A 387 12.19 -3.73 -16.74
N THR A 388 12.80 -2.95 -15.88
CA THR A 388 12.58 -2.95 -14.44
C THR A 388 12.64 -1.52 -13.91
N GLU A 389 12.30 -1.33 -12.65
CA GLU A 389 12.44 -0.05 -11.95
C GLU A 389 13.91 0.35 -11.85
N ASP A 390 14.20 1.65 -11.84
CA ASP A 390 15.56 2.18 -11.68
C ASP A 390 15.96 2.27 -10.20
N THR A 391 15.93 1.11 -9.52
CA THR A 391 16.37 0.96 -8.13
C THR A 391 17.48 -0.13 -8.06
N PRO A 392 18.38 -0.06 -7.06
CA PRO A 392 19.38 -1.09 -6.84
C PRO A 392 18.79 -2.50 -6.69
N ASP A 393 17.74 -2.65 -5.89
CA ASP A 393 17.04 -3.91 -5.63
C ASP A 393 16.47 -4.52 -6.92
N ALA A 394 15.87 -3.67 -7.77
CA ALA A 394 15.28 -4.11 -9.03
C ALA A 394 16.36 -4.54 -10.04
N LYS A 395 17.51 -3.86 -10.09
CA LYS A 395 18.64 -4.22 -10.92
C LYS A 395 19.21 -5.59 -10.53
N ILE A 396 19.48 -5.82 -9.24
CA ILE A 396 19.96 -7.11 -8.72
C ILE A 396 18.96 -8.23 -9.06
N SER A 397 17.68 -7.97 -8.89
CA SER A 397 16.60 -8.91 -9.24
C SER A 397 16.62 -9.26 -10.74
N ALA A 398 16.77 -8.25 -11.60
CA ALA A 398 16.83 -8.43 -13.04
C ALA A 398 18.06 -9.24 -13.47
N GLU A 399 19.23 -8.98 -12.88
CA GLU A 399 20.46 -9.72 -13.16
C GLU A 399 20.36 -11.18 -12.74
N TYR A 400 19.77 -11.46 -11.56
CA TYR A 400 19.51 -12.83 -11.13
C TYR A 400 18.64 -13.57 -12.15
N ILE A 401 17.50 -12.99 -12.52
CA ILE A 401 16.56 -13.60 -13.47
C ILE A 401 17.23 -13.83 -14.81
N LYS A 402 17.95 -12.82 -15.32
CA LYS A 402 18.75 -12.93 -16.56
C LYS A 402 19.67 -14.12 -16.50
N SER A 403 20.49 -14.23 -15.45
CA SER A 403 21.46 -15.33 -15.30
C SER A 403 20.80 -16.71 -15.31
N GLN A 404 19.61 -16.85 -14.70
CA GLN A 404 18.89 -18.12 -14.67
C GLN A 404 18.30 -18.50 -16.04
N VAL A 405 17.78 -17.51 -16.79
CA VAL A 405 17.26 -17.73 -18.15
C VAL A 405 18.39 -18.05 -19.13
N GLU A 406 19.49 -17.31 -19.08
CA GLU A 406 20.66 -17.52 -19.96
C GLU A 406 21.27 -18.91 -19.79
N LYS A 407 21.33 -19.46 -18.58
CA LYS A 407 21.78 -20.85 -18.35
C LYS A 407 21.01 -21.90 -19.15
N ILE A 408 19.72 -21.63 -19.41
CA ILE A 408 18.86 -22.55 -20.17
C ILE A 408 18.92 -22.26 -21.67
N PHE A 409 19.03 -20.99 -22.06
CA PHE A 409 18.92 -20.57 -23.47
C PHE A 409 20.24 -20.66 -24.21
N LEU A 410 21.39 -20.49 -23.52
CA LEU A 410 22.71 -20.50 -24.07
C LEU A 410 23.49 -21.81 -23.83
N GLY A 411 23.06 -22.65 -22.88
CA GLY A 411 23.60 -23.96 -22.57
C GLY A 411 22.79 -25.07 -23.24
#